data_5921c3ad39e8414651794cc176f8210c
#
_entry.id   5921c3ad39e8414651794cc176f8210c
#
_cell.length_a   1.000
_cell.length_b   1.000
_cell.length_c   1.000
_cell.angle_alpha   90.00
_cell.angle_beta   90.00
_cell.angle_gamma   90.00
#
_symmetry.space_group_name_H-M   'P 1'
#
loop_
_entity.id
_entity.type
_entity.pdbx_description
1 polymer ?
#
loop_
_entity_poly.entity_id
_entity_poly.type
_entity_poly.pdbx_seq_one_letter_code
_entity_poly.pdbx_strand_id
1 'polypeptide(L)' 'MKELKNVVIYTKDHCPFCARVKNYLTAEKVDFKQIRVDDDPKTYLELKERTNLQTVPQVFVDGEFIGSATDFFSWIDS' A
#
# COMPACT_ATOMS: atom_id res chain seq x y z
N MET A 1 13.76 -13.52 1.70
CA MET A 1 13.23 -12.17 1.89
C MET A 1 12.86 -11.55 0.53
N LYS A 2 11.72 -10.91 0.45
CA LYS A 2 11.27 -10.30 -0.80
C LYS A 2 12.05 -9.02 -1.08
N GLU A 3 12.33 -8.76 -2.33
CA GLU A 3 12.93 -7.51 -2.75
C GLU A 3 11.84 -6.44 -2.85
N LEU A 4 12.06 -5.31 -2.17
CA LEU A 4 11.08 -4.22 -2.12
C LEU A 4 11.60 -3.04 -2.90
N LYS A 5 11.18 -2.92 -4.16
CA LYS A 5 11.54 -1.79 -5.02
C LYS A 5 10.30 -1.25 -5.71
N ASN A 6 10.34 0.04 -6.05
CA ASN A 6 9.21 0.73 -6.68
C ASN A 6 7.92 0.52 -5.90
N VAL A 7 8.01 0.67 -4.58
CA VAL A 7 6.86 0.46 -3.69
C VAL A 7 5.95 1.69 -3.74
N VAL A 8 4.67 1.44 -3.99
CA VAL A 8 3.65 2.48 -3.97
C VAL A 8 2.57 2.03 -3.00
N ILE A 9 2.19 2.92 -2.09
CA ILE A 9 1.18 2.61 -1.09
C ILE A 9 0.08 3.68 -1.16
N TYR A 10 -1.16 3.23 -1.31
CA TYR A 10 -2.34 4.09 -1.29
C TYR A 10 -2.90 4.12 0.12
N THR A 11 -3.06 5.31 0.67
CA THR A 11 -3.44 5.51 2.07
C THR A 11 -4.51 6.57 2.22
N LYS A 12 -5.02 6.72 3.44
CA LYS A 12 -5.84 7.88 3.81
C LYS A 12 -5.56 8.24 5.26
N ASP A 13 -6.08 9.40 5.72
CA ASP A 13 -5.89 9.83 7.09
C ASP A 13 -6.56 8.89 8.08
N HIS A 14 -6.00 8.84 9.29
CA HIS A 14 -6.56 8.05 10.38
C HIS A 14 -6.72 6.58 10.05
N CYS A 15 -5.73 6.03 9.35
CA CYS A 15 -5.71 4.63 8.95
C CYS A 15 -4.58 3.91 9.70
N PRO A 16 -4.88 3.18 10.78
CA PRO A 16 -3.83 2.50 11.56
C PRO A 16 -3.06 1.46 10.75
N PHE A 17 -3.73 0.75 9.86
CA PHE A 17 -3.05 -0.26 9.03
C PHE A 17 -2.15 0.40 8.00
N CYS A 18 -2.53 1.56 7.48
CA CYS A 18 -1.65 2.33 6.59
C CYS A 18 -0.38 2.73 7.33
N ALA A 19 -0.52 3.18 8.58
CA ALA A 19 0.62 3.56 9.41
C ALA A 19 1.55 2.37 9.65
N ARG A 20 0.99 1.20 9.89
CA ARG A 20 1.79 -0.01 10.14
C ARG A 20 2.66 -0.37 8.94
N VAL A 21 2.10 -0.31 7.73
CA VAL A 21 2.86 -0.58 6.51
C VAL A 21 3.95 0.47 6.32
N LYS A 22 3.62 1.75 6.48
CA LYS A 22 4.59 2.82 6.32
C LYS A 22 5.72 2.70 7.34
N ASN A 23 5.39 2.40 8.59
CA ASN A 23 6.40 2.25 9.64
C ASN A 23 7.33 1.07 9.35
N TYR A 24 6.79 -0.04 8.86
CA TYR A 24 7.60 -1.18 8.47
C TYR A 24 8.59 -0.81 7.36
N LEU A 25 8.09 -0.16 6.32
CA LEU A 25 8.94 0.24 5.19
C LEU A 25 10.02 1.21 5.62
N THR A 26 9.69 2.16 6.49
CA THR A 26 10.65 3.12 7.01
C THR A 26 11.71 2.42 7.85
N ALA A 27 11.30 1.50 8.71
CA ALA A 27 12.23 0.76 9.58
C ALA A 27 13.20 -0.10 8.77
N GLU A 28 12.74 -0.63 7.64
CA GLU A 28 13.56 -1.44 6.75
C GLU A 28 14.34 -0.60 5.74
N LYS A 29 14.27 0.72 5.84
CA LYS A 29 14.96 1.67 4.97
C LYS A 29 14.58 1.48 3.50
N VAL A 30 13.33 1.17 3.25
CA VAL A 30 12.78 1.00 1.90
C VAL A 30 12.12 2.30 1.47
N ASP A 31 12.52 2.83 0.32
CA ASP A 31 11.88 4.00 -0.26
C ASP A 31 10.51 3.60 -0.81
N PHE A 32 9.51 4.44 -0.58
CA PHE A 32 8.18 4.19 -1.11
C PHE A 32 7.50 5.51 -1.44
N LYS A 33 6.55 5.43 -2.38
CA LYS A 33 5.71 6.56 -2.74
C LYS A 33 4.36 6.37 -2.06
N GLN A 34 3.88 7.42 -1.39
CA GLN A 34 2.58 7.42 -0.75
C GLN A 34 1.61 8.26 -1.57
N ILE A 35 0.45 7.71 -1.87
CA ILE A 35 -0.64 8.41 -2.55
C ILE A 35 -1.84 8.42 -1.61
N ARG A 36 -2.27 9.62 -1.21
CA ARG A 36 -3.40 9.76 -0.29
C ARG A 36 -4.68 9.84 -1.08
N VAL A 37 -5.54 8.87 -0.89
CA VAL A 37 -6.77 8.77 -1.68
C VAL A 37 -7.88 9.71 -1.18
N ASP A 38 -7.79 10.17 0.07
CA ASP A 38 -8.75 11.15 0.58
C ASP A 38 -8.55 12.54 -0.03
N ASP A 39 -7.37 12.81 -0.62
CA ASP A 39 -7.11 14.05 -1.34
C ASP A 39 -7.60 13.99 -2.80
N ASP A 40 -7.92 12.80 -3.30
CA ASP A 40 -8.28 12.60 -4.71
C ASP A 40 -9.29 11.47 -4.86
N PRO A 41 -10.59 11.78 -4.66
CA PRO A 41 -11.63 10.75 -4.76
C PRO A 41 -11.68 10.01 -6.10
N LYS A 42 -11.32 10.70 -7.18
CA LYS A 42 -11.31 10.07 -8.50
C LYS A 42 -10.25 8.97 -8.57
N THR A 43 -9.05 9.26 -8.07
CA THR A 43 -7.99 8.26 -8.01
C THR A 43 -8.41 7.07 -7.17
N TYR A 44 -9.09 7.31 -6.05
CA TYR A 44 -9.57 6.22 -5.20
C TYR A 44 -10.58 5.34 -5.94
N LEU A 45 -11.52 5.96 -6.66
CA LEU A 45 -12.52 5.21 -7.42
C LEU A 45 -11.84 4.32 -8.47
N GLU A 46 -10.91 4.90 -9.23
CA GLU A 46 -10.17 4.15 -10.24
C GLU A 46 -9.38 2.99 -9.63
N LEU A 47 -8.76 3.22 -8.48
CA LEU A 47 -8.01 2.20 -7.77
C LEU A 47 -8.91 1.02 -7.39
N LYS A 48 -10.08 1.32 -6.81
CA LYS A 48 -11.02 0.28 -6.39
C LYS A 48 -11.50 -0.55 -7.57
N GLU A 49 -11.71 0.09 -8.71
CA GLU A 49 -12.11 -0.61 -9.92
C GLU A 49 -11.01 -1.53 -10.45
N ARG A 50 -9.75 -1.08 -10.35
CA ARG A 50 -8.60 -1.86 -10.83
C ARG A 50 -8.33 -3.08 -9.95
N THR A 51 -8.45 -2.93 -8.64
CA THR A 51 -8.01 -3.96 -7.70
C THR A 51 -9.14 -4.79 -7.11
N ASN A 52 -10.38 -4.28 -7.21
CA ASN A 52 -11.55 -4.86 -6.55
C ASN A 52 -11.46 -4.83 -5.02
N LEU A 53 -10.48 -4.13 -4.47
CA LEU A 53 -10.36 -3.95 -3.03
C LEU A 53 -10.93 -2.58 -2.66
N GLN A 54 -11.87 -2.56 -1.72
CA GLN A 54 -12.63 -1.34 -1.40
C GLN A 54 -12.03 -0.52 -0.27
N THR A 55 -10.91 -0.96 0.29
CA THR A 55 -10.31 -0.33 1.47
C THR A 55 -8.86 0.04 1.22
N VAL A 56 -8.28 0.80 2.13
CA VAL A 56 -6.85 1.10 2.17
C VAL A 56 -6.26 0.51 3.44
N PRO A 57 -4.95 0.24 3.52
CA PRO A 57 -3.96 0.53 2.49
C PRO A 57 -4.03 -0.46 1.33
N GLN A 58 -3.55 0.00 0.16
CA GLN A 58 -3.33 -0.89 -0.98
C GLN A 58 -1.88 -0.73 -1.40
N VAL A 59 -1.17 -1.83 -1.49
CA VAL A 59 0.28 -1.85 -1.69
C VAL A 59 0.62 -2.44 -3.04
N PHE A 60 1.47 -1.74 -3.77
CA PHE A 60 2.02 -2.22 -5.03
C PHE A 60 3.53 -2.30 -4.89
N VAL A 61 4.14 -3.36 -5.38
CA VAL A 61 5.58 -3.51 -5.42
C VAL A 61 5.98 -3.80 -6.86
N ASP A 62 6.82 -2.93 -7.41
CA ASP A 62 7.30 -3.02 -8.79
C ASP A 62 6.15 -3.20 -9.79
N GLY A 63 5.06 -2.46 -9.60
CA GLY A 63 3.89 -2.47 -10.47
C GLY A 63 2.90 -3.59 -10.19
N GLU A 64 3.22 -4.53 -9.32
CA GLU A 64 2.34 -5.65 -8.99
C GLU A 64 1.50 -5.33 -7.76
N PHE A 65 0.19 -5.56 -7.86
CA PHE A 65 -0.70 -5.36 -6.73
C PHE A 65 -0.53 -6.48 -5.70
N ILE A 66 -0.11 -6.11 -4.49
CA ILE A 66 0.09 -7.08 -3.42
C ILE A 66 -1.18 -7.23 -2.57
N GLY A 67 -1.85 -6.11 -2.27
CA GLY A 67 -3.10 -6.15 -1.52
C GLY A 67 -3.12 -5.22 -0.34
N SER A 68 -3.87 -5.61 0.68
CA SER A 68 -4.03 -4.85 1.92
C SER A 68 -2.79 -5.00 2.82
N ALA A 69 -2.84 -4.39 4.02
CA ALA A 69 -1.77 -4.55 4.99
C ALA A 69 -1.55 -6.02 5.35
N THR A 70 -2.64 -6.76 5.61
CA THR A 70 -2.56 -8.17 5.94
C THR A 70 -1.91 -8.96 4.80
N ASP A 71 -2.34 -8.69 3.57
CA ASP A 71 -1.78 -9.35 2.40
C ASP A 71 -0.30 -9.03 2.24
N PHE A 72 0.07 -7.77 2.46
CA PHE A 72 1.46 -7.33 2.34
C PHE A 72 2.36 -8.05 3.33
N PHE A 73 1.96 -8.11 4.60
CA PHE A 73 2.78 -8.75 5.62
C PHE A 73 2.86 -10.27 5.42
N SER A 74 1.78 -10.89 4.96
CA SER A 74 1.77 -12.29 4.62
C SER A 74 2.71 -12.58 3.44
N TRP A 75 2.67 -11.72 2.43
CA TRP A 75 3.53 -11.85 1.25
C TRP A 75 5.01 -11.74 1.61
N ILE A 76 5.36 -10.81 2.50
CA ILE A 76 6.75 -10.64 2.93
C ILE A 76 7.26 -11.89 3.65
N ASP A 77 6.41 -12.51 4.46
CA ASP A 77 6.79 -13.68 5.24
C ASP A 77 6.81 -14.99 4.43
N SER A 78 6.34 -14.96 3.19
CA SER A 78 6.26 -16.16 2.36
C SER A 78 7.57 -16.57 1.72
#